data_15b804fa44e5b094de312e590522a9ca
#
_entry.id   15b804fa44e5b094de312e590522a9ca
#
_cell.length_a   1.000
_cell.length_b   1.000
_cell.length_c   1.000
_cell.angle_alpha   90.00
_cell.angle_beta   90.00
_cell.angle_gamma   90.00
#
_symmetry.space_group_name_H-M   'P 1'
#
loop_
_entity.id
_entity.type
_entity.pdbx_description
1 polymer ?
#
loop_
_entity_poly.entity_id
_entity_poly.type
_entity_poly.pdbx_seq_one_letter_code
_entity_poly.pdbx_strand_id
1 'polypeptide(L)'
;MNQTLWDAYGIPHYPLPLKVEDRRRLFDEWMRSNPLLVEQMERWALMLDMRNGYVSVDHIFNKARFESDIAAVGVPFEDDSGKPHEYKLNNNDRSLFGRWLLDRHPQLSVKLRRSMFDGGGA
;
A
#
# COMPACT_ATOMS: atom_id res chain seq x y z
N MET A 1 -0.84 -3.21 28.22
CA MET A 1 -1.54 -3.27 26.92
C MET A 1 -1.12 -2.09 26.07
N ASN A 2 -0.66 -2.37 24.87
CA ASN A 2 -0.27 -1.30 23.96
C ASN A 2 -1.52 -0.71 23.34
N GLN A 3 -1.71 0.56 23.59
CA GLN A 3 -2.80 1.28 23.00
C GLN A 3 -2.31 1.99 21.75
N THR A 4 -2.91 1.66 20.62
CA THR A 4 -2.59 2.32 19.36
C THR A 4 -3.31 3.66 19.29
N LEU A 5 -2.97 4.44 18.27
CA LEU A 5 -3.68 5.67 18.01
C LEU A 5 -5.18 5.40 17.78
N TRP A 6 -5.50 4.31 17.11
CA TRP A 6 -6.89 3.89 16.88
C TRP A 6 -7.62 3.62 18.18
N ASP A 7 -6.97 2.91 19.10
CA ASP A 7 -7.58 2.60 20.40
C ASP A 7 -7.85 3.86 21.21
N ALA A 8 -6.92 4.82 21.14
CA ALA A 8 -7.03 6.07 21.88
C ALA A 8 -8.15 6.98 21.37
N TYR A 9 -8.36 7.01 20.06
CA TYR A 9 -9.35 7.89 19.42
C TYR A 9 -10.51 7.15 18.78
N GLY A 10 -10.54 5.82 18.96
CA GLY A 10 -11.51 4.96 18.32
C GLY A 10 -11.10 4.54 16.92
N ILE A 11 -11.76 3.52 16.40
CA ILE A 11 -11.53 3.04 15.05
C ILE A 11 -12.16 4.04 14.07
N PRO A 12 -11.44 4.45 13.02
CA PRO A 12 -11.99 5.41 12.08
C PRO A 12 -13.16 4.82 11.30
N HIS A 13 -14.05 5.69 10.89
CA HIS A 13 -15.21 5.33 10.09
C HIS A 13 -15.02 5.86 8.68
N TYR A 14 -15.13 4.96 7.69
CA TYR A 14 -15.04 5.33 6.28
C TYR A 14 -16.18 4.67 5.52
N PRO A 15 -17.00 5.45 4.80
CA PRO A 15 -18.09 4.87 4.01
C PRO A 15 -17.56 4.04 2.85
N LEU A 16 -18.31 3.03 2.49
CA LEU A 16 -17.98 2.21 1.32
C LEU A 16 -18.88 2.60 0.14
N PRO A 17 -18.35 2.54 -1.08
CA PRO A 17 -16.96 2.24 -1.43
C PRO A 17 -16.01 3.33 -0.97
N LEU A 18 -14.77 2.95 -0.66
CA LEU A 18 -13.79 3.90 -0.14
C LEU A 18 -13.51 5.02 -1.13
N LYS A 19 -13.51 6.25 -0.64
CA LYS A 19 -13.09 7.42 -1.41
C LYS A 19 -11.57 7.43 -1.54
N VAL A 20 -11.08 8.13 -2.55
CA VAL A 20 -9.64 8.24 -2.80
C VAL A 20 -8.88 8.73 -1.56
N GLU A 21 -9.42 9.74 -0.90
CA GLU A 21 -8.77 10.32 0.29
C GLU A 21 -8.70 9.33 1.44
N ASP A 22 -9.76 8.57 1.64
CA ASP A 22 -9.83 7.58 2.72
C ASP A 22 -8.89 6.41 2.43
N ARG A 23 -8.81 5.98 1.18
CA ARG A 23 -7.87 4.94 0.76
C ARG A 23 -6.43 5.39 1.00
N ARG A 24 -6.14 6.66 0.71
CA ARG A 24 -4.80 7.20 0.93
C ARG A 24 -4.44 7.20 2.42
N ARG A 25 -5.38 7.58 3.27
CA ARG A 25 -5.16 7.56 4.73
C ARG A 25 -4.91 6.14 5.24
N LEU A 26 -5.71 5.19 4.76
CA LEU A 26 -5.55 3.79 5.13
C LEU A 26 -4.22 3.23 4.62
N PHE A 27 -3.84 3.58 3.39
CA PHE A 27 -2.56 3.17 2.82
C PHE A 27 -1.41 3.73 3.64
N ASP A 28 -1.46 5.02 3.98
CA ASP A 28 -0.40 5.64 4.79
C ASP A 28 -0.28 4.96 6.14
N GLU A 29 -1.40 4.62 6.76
CA GLU A 29 -1.39 3.92 8.04
C GLU A 29 -0.84 2.50 7.87
N TRP A 30 -1.20 1.82 6.78
CA TRP A 30 -0.64 0.50 6.48
C TRP A 30 0.88 0.57 6.35
N MET A 31 1.40 1.59 5.67
CA MET A 31 2.84 1.78 5.51
C MET A 31 3.52 1.97 6.88
N ARG A 32 2.91 2.74 7.76
CA ARG A 32 3.44 2.96 9.11
C ARG A 32 3.35 1.73 10.00
N SER A 33 2.33 0.91 9.77
CA SER A 33 2.09 -0.30 10.57
C SER A 33 2.97 -1.47 10.16
N ASN A 34 3.58 -1.39 8.99
CA ASN A 34 4.36 -2.48 8.40
C ASN A 34 5.76 -2.04 8.00
N PRO A 35 6.54 -1.44 8.92
CA PRO A 35 7.83 -0.83 8.54
C PRO A 35 8.84 -1.83 8.00
N LEU A 36 8.90 -3.04 8.54
CA LEU A 36 9.87 -4.04 8.08
C LEU A 36 9.52 -4.57 6.70
N LEU A 37 8.22 -4.80 6.46
CA LEU A 37 7.78 -5.25 5.14
C LEU A 37 7.98 -4.16 4.11
N VAL A 38 7.68 -2.91 4.45
CA VAL A 38 7.89 -1.78 3.55
C VAL A 38 9.36 -1.64 3.19
N GLU A 39 10.25 -1.79 4.18
CA GLU A 39 11.69 -1.76 3.93
C GLU A 39 12.11 -2.88 2.98
N GLN A 40 11.57 -4.08 3.16
CA GLN A 40 11.83 -5.19 2.26
C GLN A 40 11.34 -4.90 0.85
N MET A 41 10.15 -4.33 0.72
CA MET A 41 9.59 -3.96 -0.58
C MET A 41 10.46 -2.90 -1.26
N GLU A 42 10.97 -1.95 -0.51
CA GLU A 42 11.87 -0.93 -1.04
C GLU A 42 13.17 -1.56 -1.55
N ARG A 43 13.75 -2.48 -0.79
CA ARG A 43 14.96 -3.18 -1.23
C ARG A 43 14.72 -3.98 -2.50
N TRP A 44 13.58 -4.66 -2.60
CA TRP A 44 13.23 -5.37 -3.84
C TRP A 44 13.14 -4.41 -5.02
N ALA A 45 12.58 -3.22 -4.81
CA ALA A 45 12.47 -2.23 -5.87
C ALA A 45 13.85 -1.82 -6.38
N LEU A 46 14.78 -1.55 -5.47
CA LEU A 46 16.14 -1.16 -5.85
C LEU A 46 16.85 -2.29 -6.57
N MET A 47 16.68 -3.53 -6.12
CA MET A 47 17.25 -4.70 -6.78
C MET A 47 16.69 -4.92 -8.18
N LEU A 48 15.38 -4.76 -8.34
CA LEU A 48 14.74 -4.93 -9.64
C LEU A 48 15.20 -3.85 -10.63
N ASP A 49 15.36 -2.63 -10.14
CA ASP A 49 15.87 -1.55 -10.97
C ASP A 49 17.29 -1.84 -11.45
N MET A 50 18.14 -2.30 -10.56
CA MET A 50 19.52 -2.67 -10.92
C MET A 50 19.56 -3.80 -11.93
N ARG A 51 18.66 -4.77 -11.81
CA ARG A 51 18.64 -5.93 -12.68
C ARG A 51 18.00 -5.67 -14.02
N ASN A 52 16.89 -4.94 -14.04
CA ASN A 52 16.03 -4.81 -15.21
C ASN A 52 15.98 -3.39 -15.78
N GLY A 53 16.47 -2.40 -15.04
CA GLY A 53 16.37 -1.00 -15.46
C GLY A 53 14.99 -0.39 -15.20
N TYR A 54 14.11 -1.12 -14.51
CA TYR A 54 12.79 -0.61 -14.13
C TYR A 54 12.23 -1.41 -12.96
N VAL A 55 11.22 -0.86 -12.33
CA VAL A 55 10.53 -1.48 -11.20
C VAL A 55 9.06 -1.67 -11.53
N SER A 56 8.58 -2.92 -11.40
CA SER A 56 7.16 -3.22 -11.50
C SER A 56 6.56 -3.27 -10.10
N VAL A 57 5.66 -2.34 -9.80
CA VAL A 57 4.98 -2.30 -8.49
C VAL A 57 4.10 -3.54 -8.32
N ASP A 58 3.46 -3.98 -9.40
CA ASP A 58 2.63 -5.18 -9.37
C ASP A 58 3.45 -6.40 -8.92
N HIS A 59 4.66 -6.52 -9.43
CA HIS A 59 5.57 -7.60 -9.05
C HIS A 59 5.95 -7.53 -7.56
N ILE A 60 6.23 -6.31 -7.07
CA ILE A 60 6.56 -6.10 -5.65
C ILE A 60 5.40 -6.48 -4.76
N PHE A 61 4.18 -6.09 -5.14
CA PHE A 61 2.99 -6.43 -4.36
C PHE A 61 2.78 -7.95 -4.30
N ASN A 62 3.00 -8.64 -5.42
CA ASN A 62 2.89 -10.10 -5.45
C ASN A 62 3.96 -10.75 -4.56
N LYS A 63 5.19 -10.24 -4.59
CA LYS A 63 6.24 -10.75 -3.71
C LYS A 63 5.88 -10.52 -2.25
N ALA A 64 5.34 -9.38 -1.92
CA ALA A 64 4.93 -9.08 -0.54
C ALA A 64 3.85 -10.04 -0.05
N ARG A 65 2.93 -10.42 -0.92
CA ARG A 65 1.82 -11.31 -0.55
C ARG A 65 2.23 -12.76 -0.46
N PHE A 66 3.07 -13.23 -1.37
CA PHE A 66 3.28 -14.66 -1.57
C PHE A 66 4.69 -15.15 -1.24
N GLU A 67 5.67 -14.27 -1.16
CA GLU A 67 7.07 -14.69 -0.98
C GLU A 67 7.73 -14.11 0.26
N SER A 68 7.08 -13.16 0.95
CA SER A 68 7.68 -12.53 2.11
C SER A 68 7.57 -13.39 3.36
N ASP A 69 8.64 -13.43 4.15
CA ASP A 69 8.63 -14.03 5.48
C ASP A 69 7.99 -13.10 6.51
N ILE A 70 7.80 -11.84 6.14
CA ILE A 70 7.27 -10.83 7.05
C ILE A 70 5.76 -10.74 6.86
N ALA A 71 5.02 -11.09 7.90
CA ALA A 71 3.57 -11.01 7.86
C ALA A 71 3.12 -9.56 7.92
N ALA A 72 2.20 -9.19 7.04
CA ALA A 72 1.62 -7.86 7.06
C ALA A 72 0.52 -7.76 8.11
N VAL A 73 0.41 -6.58 8.71
CA VAL A 73 -0.67 -6.25 9.65
C VAL A 73 -1.66 -5.36 8.93
N GLY A 74 -2.95 -5.73 8.99
CA GLY A 74 -4.01 -4.92 8.39
C GLY A 74 -4.36 -3.71 9.24
N VAL A 75 -5.04 -2.75 8.64
CA VAL A 75 -5.48 -1.53 9.32
C VAL A 75 -7.00 -1.60 9.53
N PRO A 76 -7.47 -1.59 10.78
CA PRO A 76 -8.90 -1.70 11.04
C PRO A 76 -9.64 -0.41 10.74
N PHE A 77 -10.85 -0.52 10.23
CA PHE A 77 -11.77 0.59 10.09
C PHE A 77 -13.22 0.07 10.11
N GLU A 78 -14.17 0.95 10.29
CA GLU A 78 -15.58 0.60 10.26
C GLU A 78 -16.28 1.36 9.14
N ASP A 79 -17.30 0.74 8.53
CA ASP A 79 -18.12 1.44 7.55
C ASP A 79 -19.25 2.22 8.23
N ASP A 80 -20.10 2.87 7.46
CA ASP A 80 -21.19 3.70 7.97
C ASP A 80 -22.20 2.92 8.81
N SER A 81 -22.28 1.61 8.61
CA SER A 81 -23.18 0.77 9.40
C SER A 81 -22.53 0.24 10.67
N GLY A 82 -21.26 0.59 10.92
CA GLY A 82 -20.52 0.11 12.04
C GLY A 82 -19.91 -1.26 11.85
N LYS A 83 -19.97 -1.79 10.63
CA LYS A 83 -19.39 -3.09 10.32
C LYS A 83 -17.88 -2.97 10.24
N PRO A 84 -17.12 -3.86 10.94
CA PRO A 84 -15.66 -3.80 10.92
C PRO A 84 -15.08 -4.32 9.62
N HIS A 85 -14.00 -3.67 9.18
CA HIS A 85 -13.22 -4.05 8.01
C HIS A 85 -11.75 -3.96 8.35
N GLU A 86 -10.94 -4.56 7.50
CA GLU A 86 -9.49 -4.50 7.63
C GLU A 86 -8.91 -4.12 6.27
N TYR A 87 -8.21 -3.00 6.23
CA TYR A 87 -7.50 -2.58 5.02
C TYR A 87 -6.23 -3.39 4.90
N LYS A 88 -6.04 -3.98 3.74
CA LYS A 88 -4.83 -4.69 3.36
C LYS A 88 -4.28 -4.10 2.07
N LEU A 89 -3.01 -4.36 1.80
CA LEU A 89 -2.37 -3.90 0.58
C LEU A 89 -3.20 -4.34 -0.63
N ASN A 90 -3.57 -3.39 -1.46
CA ASN A 90 -4.53 -3.59 -2.53
C ASN A 90 -3.93 -3.16 -3.88
N ASN A 91 -4.20 -3.93 -4.93
CA ASN A 91 -3.71 -3.61 -6.27
C ASN A 91 -4.18 -2.24 -6.77
N ASN A 92 -5.32 -1.77 -6.28
CA ASN A 92 -5.79 -0.43 -6.61
C ASN A 92 -4.89 0.68 -6.08
N ASP A 93 -4.01 0.35 -5.15
CA ASP A 93 -3.14 1.33 -4.50
C ASP A 93 -1.69 1.29 -5.02
N ARG A 94 -1.48 0.62 -6.17
CA ARG A 94 -0.17 0.56 -6.80
C ARG A 94 0.43 1.93 -7.06
N SER A 95 -0.41 2.87 -7.51
CA SER A 95 0.06 4.22 -7.79
C SER A 95 0.53 4.95 -6.53
N LEU A 96 -0.09 4.67 -5.40
CA LEU A 96 0.32 5.28 -4.13
C LEU A 96 1.71 4.79 -3.73
N PHE A 97 1.96 3.49 -3.87
CA PHE A 97 3.27 2.92 -3.57
C PHE A 97 4.32 3.39 -4.59
N GLY A 98 3.96 3.44 -5.87
CA GLY A 98 4.85 3.94 -6.91
C GLY A 98 5.28 5.38 -6.66
N ARG A 99 4.35 6.23 -6.26
CA ARG A 99 4.65 7.62 -5.92
C ARG A 99 5.55 7.70 -4.68
N TRP A 100 5.28 6.89 -3.68
CA TRP A 100 6.10 6.81 -2.48
C TRP A 100 7.55 6.43 -2.83
N LEU A 101 7.72 5.44 -3.71
CA LEU A 101 9.05 5.04 -4.18
C LEU A 101 9.76 6.18 -4.92
N LEU A 102 9.06 6.85 -5.83
CA LEU A 102 9.65 7.94 -6.61
C LEU A 102 10.01 9.15 -5.76
N ASP A 103 9.25 9.41 -4.72
CA ASP A 103 9.57 10.50 -3.79
C ASP A 103 10.88 10.23 -3.06
N ARG A 104 11.15 8.97 -2.73
CA ARG A 104 12.38 8.58 -2.04
C ARG A 104 13.54 8.32 -3.00
N HIS A 105 13.23 7.87 -4.20
CA HIS A 105 14.21 7.45 -5.21
C HIS A 105 13.80 7.99 -6.57
N PRO A 106 13.98 9.31 -6.80
CA PRO A 106 13.50 9.93 -8.05
C PRO A 106 14.15 9.37 -9.33
N GLN A 107 15.28 8.70 -9.17
CA GLN A 107 16.00 8.12 -10.30
C GLN A 107 15.37 6.82 -10.84
N LEU A 108 14.46 6.21 -10.07
CA LEU A 108 13.86 4.94 -10.47
C LEU A 108 12.90 5.12 -11.64
N SER A 109 12.85 4.11 -12.50
CA SER A 109 11.82 4.01 -13.53
C SER A 109 10.75 3.05 -13.01
N VAL A 110 9.63 3.62 -12.55
CA VAL A 110 8.56 2.83 -11.95
C VAL A 110 7.47 2.58 -12.96
N LYS A 111 7.13 1.30 -13.16
CA LYS A 111 6.05 0.89 -14.05
C LYS A 111 4.86 0.42 -13.24
N LEU A 112 3.68 0.91 -13.61
CA LEU A 112 2.43 0.50 -13.03
C LEU A 112 1.67 -0.30 -14.07
N ARG A 113 1.11 -1.43 -13.63
CA ARG A 113 0.26 -2.20 -14.53
C ARG A 113 -0.99 -1.36 -14.83
N ARG A 114 -1.26 -1.18 -16.11
CA ARG A 114 -2.44 -0.44 -16.52
C ARG A 114 -3.70 -1.23 -16.17
N SER A 115 -4.62 -0.58 -15.48
CA SER A 115 -5.94 -1.15 -15.21
C SER A 115 -6.94 -0.53 -16.16
N MET A 116 -8.17 -1.06 -16.19
CA MET A 116 -9.23 -0.49 -16.99
C MET A 116 -9.56 0.94 -16.56
N PHE A 117 -9.29 1.28 -15.30
CA PHE A 117 -9.54 2.63 -14.78
C PHE A 117 -8.45 3.60 -15.18
N ASP A 118 -7.23 3.11 -15.39
CA ASP A 118 -6.12 3.92 -15.86
C ASP A 118 -6.17 4.07 -17.38
N GLY A 119 -6.90 3.19 -18.01
CA GLY A 119 -6.92 3.07 -19.46
C GLY A 119 -7.46 4.28 -20.19
N GLY A 120 -8.19 5.14 -19.49
CA GLY A 120 -8.67 6.37 -20.07
C GLY A 120 -7.55 7.25 -20.63
N GLY A 121 -6.37 7.07 -20.05
CA GLY A 121 -5.20 7.75 -20.51
C GLY A 121 -4.41 6.99 -21.55
N ALA A 122 -4.95 5.93 -21.99
CA ALA A 122 -4.25 4.94 -22.81
C ALA A 122 -3.37 5.54 -23.84
#